data_c297e0c51e8d6b16ae97749d5f1b4d24
#
_entry.id   c297e0c51e8d6b16ae97749d5f1b4d24
#
_cell.length_a   1.000
_cell.length_b   1.000
_cell.length_c   1.000
_cell.angle_alpha   90.00
_cell.angle_beta   90.00
_cell.angle_gamma   90.00
#
_symmetry.space_group_name_H-M   'P 1'
#
loop_
_entity.id
_entity.type
_entity.pdbx_description
1 polymer ?
#
loop_
_entity_poly.entity_id
_entity_poly.type
_entity_poly.pdbx_seq_one_letter_code
_entity_poly.pdbx_strand_id
1 'polypeptide(L)'
;KPIIYYPLDAWFIKTTAVKDRMVELNKTINWKPASTGTGRFGNWLENMVDWNLSRSRFWGTPLPIWKTEDGEEEICIGSVEELNNEIKKAAEVLGGETNKHYLHEGILDLHKPYVDEITLVSDSGKPMKRVADLIDVWFDSGAMPYAQWHFPFENVETFAKSYPADFIAEGVDQTRGWFYTLHALGSLLKESVEEKLKEKGLTTQVFNLKKY
;
A
#
# COMPACT_ATOMS: atom_id res chain seq x y z
N LYS A 1 -4.75 31.56 -19.06
CA LYS A 1 -6.09 31.20 -18.55
C LYS A 1 -6.06 31.19 -17.04
N PRO A 2 -7.10 31.65 -16.33
CA PRO A 2 -7.14 31.58 -14.87
C PRO A 2 -7.15 30.11 -14.42
N ILE A 3 -6.49 29.84 -13.29
CA ILE A 3 -6.44 28.52 -12.63
C ILE A 3 -7.22 28.66 -11.33
N ILE A 4 -8.04 27.65 -11.03
CA ILE A 4 -8.82 27.57 -9.81
C ILE A 4 -8.26 26.42 -8.95
N TYR A 5 -8.00 26.68 -7.69
CA TYR A 5 -7.74 25.65 -6.69
C TYR A 5 -9.08 25.12 -6.19
N TYR A 6 -9.30 23.82 -6.37
CA TYR A 6 -10.51 23.15 -5.92
C TYR A 6 -10.15 22.04 -4.94
N PRO A 7 -10.59 22.11 -3.68
CA PRO A 7 -10.33 21.05 -2.71
C PRO A 7 -11.14 19.81 -3.07
N LEU A 8 -10.51 18.66 -3.00
CA LEU A 8 -11.14 17.34 -3.17
C LEU A 8 -10.78 16.48 -1.97
N ASP A 9 -11.72 15.67 -1.52
CA ASP A 9 -11.45 14.62 -0.56
C ASP A 9 -10.49 13.62 -1.17
N ALA A 10 -9.52 13.16 -0.39
CA ALA A 10 -8.50 12.23 -0.84
C ALA A 10 -8.04 11.33 0.31
N TRP A 11 -7.57 10.14 -0.04
CA TRP A 11 -6.98 9.21 0.90
C TRP A 11 -5.48 9.44 1.02
N PHE A 12 -4.98 9.43 2.26
CA PHE A 12 -3.58 9.65 2.57
C PHE A 12 -3.01 8.51 3.39
N ILE A 13 -1.75 8.16 3.11
CA ILE A 13 -0.94 7.39 4.05
C ILE A 13 -0.25 8.39 4.98
N LYS A 14 -0.42 8.23 6.30
CA LYS A 14 0.24 9.06 7.31
C LYS A 14 1.73 8.72 7.42
N THR A 15 2.48 9.02 6.37
CA THR A 15 3.93 8.76 6.31
C THR A 15 4.71 9.55 7.36
N THR A 16 4.17 10.68 7.80
CA THR A 16 4.76 11.48 8.90
C THR A 16 4.83 10.71 10.22
N ALA A 17 4.01 9.67 10.42
CA ALA A 17 4.06 8.82 11.61
C ALA A 17 5.38 8.03 11.75
N VAL A 18 6.08 7.78 10.62
CA VAL A 18 7.36 7.07 10.57
C VAL A 18 8.53 7.95 10.13
N LYS A 19 8.33 9.27 10.11
CA LYS A 19 9.32 10.23 9.62
C LYS A 19 10.68 10.08 10.29
N ASP A 20 10.73 10.05 11.61
CA ASP A 20 11.98 9.95 12.35
C ASP A 20 12.73 8.65 12.01
N ARG A 21 12.00 7.55 11.89
CA ARG A 21 12.54 6.26 11.42
C ARG A 21 13.14 6.39 10.02
N MET A 22 12.42 7.01 9.09
CA MET A 22 12.91 7.20 7.73
C MET A 22 14.19 8.03 7.68
N VAL A 23 14.29 9.08 8.50
CA VAL A 23 15.50 9.90 8.63
C VAL A 23 16.67 9.08 9.17
N GLU A 24 16.45 8.25 10.21
CA GLU A 24 17.51 7.39 10.77
C GLU A 24 17.93 6.30 9.79
N LEU A 25 16.99 5.63 9.13
CA LEU A 25 17.30 4.60 8.15
C LEU A 25 18.06 5.16 6.93
N ASN A 26 17.76 6.39 6.50
CA ASN A 26 18.51 7.05 5.44
C ASN A 26 20.01 7.16 5.74
N LYS A 27 20.38 7.34 7.00
CA LYS A 27 21.79 7.43 7.43
C LYS A 27 22.55 6.10 7.26
N THR A 28 21.85 4.99 7.15
CA THR A 28 22.43 3.65 6.94
C THR A 28 22.71 3.32 5.48
N ILE A 29 22.15 4.11 4.54
CA ILE A 29 22.30 3.89 3.10
C ILE A 29 23.64 4.45 2.62
N ASN A 30 24.41 3.63 1.91
CA ASN A 30 25.69 4.06 1.31
C ASN A 30 25.44 4.81 0.00
N TRP A 31 24.99 6.06 0.10
CA TRP A 31 24.68 6.89 -1.04
C TRP A 31 25.94 7.21 -1.89
N LYS A 32 25.77 7.13 -3.21
CA LYS A 32 26.78 7.55 -4.19
C LYS A 32 26.17 8.53 -5.20
N PRO A 33 26.49 9.82 -5.12
CA PRO A 33 27.38 10.48 -4.14
C PRO A 33 26.71 10.62 -2.76
N ALA A 34 27.50 10.67 -1.70
CA ALA A 34 27.04 10.78 -0.31
C ALA A 34 26.14 12.03 -0.08
N SER A 35 26.43 13.13 -0.80
CA SER A 35 25.63 14.36 -0.74
C SER A 35 24.16 14.19 -1.15
N THR A 36 23.82 13.14 -1.88
CA THR A 36 22.41 12.82 -2.20
C THR A 36 21.63 12.45 -0.92
N GLY A 37 22.22 11.63 -0.07
CA GLY A 37 21.59 11.19 1.18
C GLY A 37 21.49 12.29 2.24
N THR A 38 22.56 13.04 2.45
CA THR A 38 22.60 14.13 3.44
C THR A 38 21.94 15.43 2.97
N GLY A 39 21.89 15.65 1.67
CA GLY A 39 21.31 16.85 1.05
C GLY A 39 19.89 16.59 0.53
N ARG A 40 19.79 16.26 -0.77
CA ARG A 40 18.50 16.21 -1.48
C ARG A 40 17.48 15.25 -0.85
N PHE A 41 17.87 14.04 -0.49
CA PHE A 41 16.97 13.06 0.10
C PHE A 41 16.73 13.33 1.59
N GLY A 42 17.79 13.57 2.37
CA GLY A 42 17.67 13.88 3.81
C GLY A 42 16.77 15.09 4.07
N ASN A 43 17.02 16.20 3.37
CA ASN A 43 16.18 17.41 3.49
C ASN A 43 14.71 17.14 3.10
N TRP A 44 14.47 16.25 2.15
CA TRP A 44 13.11 15.85 1.79
C TRP A 44 12.43 15.09 2.92
N LEU A 45 13.11 14.11 3.52
CA LEU A 45 12.57 13.33 4.62
C LEU A 45 12.28 14.19 5.86
N GLU A 46 13.14 15.14 6.18
CA GLU A 46 12.96 16.06 7.31
C GLU A 46 11.74 16.98 7.14
N ASN A 47 11.38 17.30 5.89
CA ASN A 47 10.28 18.21 5.56
C ASN A 47 9.11 17.50 4.86
N MET A 48 9.05 16.17 4.90
CA MET A 48 8.01 15.40 4.24
C MET A 48 6.63 15.67 4.83
N VAL A 49 5.62 15.53 3.99
CA VAL A 49 4.21 15.54 4.34
C VAL A 49 3.61 14.16 4.09
N ASP A 50 2.38 13.95 4.56
CA ASP A 50 1.67 12.70 4.31
C ASP A 50 1.47 12.44 2.82
N TRP A 51 1.50 11.18 2.46
CA TRP A 51 1.43 10.76 1.05
C TRP A 51 -0.01 10.71 0.59
N ASN A 52 -0.39 11.61 -0.31
CA ASN A 52 -1.67 11.53 -1.01
C ASN A 52 -1.67 10.28 -1.91
N LEU A 53 -2.40 9.26 -1.48
CA LEU A 53 -2.41 7.94 -2.10
C LEU A 53 -3.45 7.82 -3.22
N SER A 54 -4.61 8.44 -3.07
CA SER A 54 -5.73 8.23 -3.99
C SER A 54 -5.60 9.02 -5.29
N ARG A 55 -6.10 8.41 -6.39
CA ARG A 55 -6.15 9.02 -7.71
C ARG A 55 -7.53 8.85 -8.31
N SER A 56 -8.11 9.97 -8.73
CA SER A 56 -9.43 10.02 -9.38
C SER A 56 -9.27 9.71 -10.87
N ARG A 57 -9.04 8.45 -11.21
CA ARG A 57 -8.85 7.92 -12.57
C ARG A 57 -9.62 6.63 -12.76
N PHE A 58 -9.77 6.19 -14.02
CA PHE A 58 -10.45 4.93 -14.32
C PHE A 58 -9.49 3.73 -14.28
N TRP A 59 -8.30 3.85 -14.89
CA TRP A 59 -7.35 2.75 -15.02
C TRP A 59 -6.22 2.82 -13.98
N GLY A 60 -6.02 1.71 -13.30
CA GLY A 60 -4.99 1.52 -12.27
C GLY A 60 -5.46 0.55 -11.18
N THR A 61 -4.69 0.40 -10.12
CA THR A 61 -5.01 -0.47 -8.97
C THR A 61 -6.13 0.15 -8.13
N PRO A 62 -7.32 -0.49 -8.01
CA PRO A 62 -8.42 0.02 -7.21
C PRO A 62 -8.07 0.10 -5.72
N LEU A 63 -8.45 1.19 -5.07
CA LEU A 63 -8.28 1.34 -3.63
C LEU A 63 -9.22 0.35 -2.91
N PRO A 64 -8.72 -0.56 -2.04
CA PRO A 64 -9.51 -1.63 -1.47
C PRO A 64 -10.31 -1.19 -0.23
N ILE A 65 -11.03 -0.09 -0.34
CA ILE A 65 -11.82 0.50 0.76
C ILE A 65 -13.29 0.50 0.38
N TRP A 66 -14.12 -0.06 1.25
CA TRP A 66 -15.59 0.00 1.17
C TRP A 66 -16.12 0.88 2.28
N LYS A 67 -17.20 1.60 1.99
CA LYS A 67 -17.75 2.63 2.83
C LYS A 67 -19.27 2.65 2.75
N THR A 68 -19.94 2.92 3.88
CA THR A 68 -21.39 3.17 3.89
C THR A 68 -21.72 4.48 3.18
N GLU A 69 -22.96 4.63 2.72
CA GLU A 69 -23.40 5.83 2.00
C GLU A 69 -23.29 7.11 2.85
N ASP A 70 -23.58 7.01 4.14
CA ASP A 70 -23.41 8.11 5.11
C ASP A 70 -21.94 8.37 5.47
N GLY A 71 -21.06 7.47 5.12
CA GLY A 71 -19.63 7.57 5.37
C GLY A 71 -19.19 7.36 6.81
N GLU A 72 -20.07 6.83 7.66
CA GLU A 72 -19.79 6.61 9.08
C GLU A 72 -18.98 5.34 9.34
N GLU A 73 -19.12 4.33 8.46
CA GLU A 73 -18.41 3.06 8.58
C GLU A 73 -17.59 2.78 7.32
N GLU A 74 -16.38 2.30 7.50
CA GLU A 74 -15.48 1.94 6.42
C GLU A 74 -14.65 0.71 6.77
N ILE A 75 -14.28 -0.07 5.73
CA ILE A 75 -13.40 -1.23 5.85
C ILE A 75 -12.35 -1.20 4.74
N CYS A 76 -11.10 -1.47 5.10
CA CYS A 76 -10.01 -1.68 4.16
C CYS A 76 -9.70 -3.17 4.06
N ILE A 77 -9.84 -3.74 2.89
CA ILE A 77 -9.64 -5.18 2.64
C ILE A 77 -8.16 -5.46 2.35
N GLY A 78 -7.56 -6.34 3.14
CA GLY A 78 -6.13 -6.68 3.07
C GLY A 78 -5.80 -7.93 2.25
N SER A 79 -6.79 -8.75 1.87
CA SER A 79 -6.54 -9.96 1.08
C SER A 79 -7.77 -10.40 0.28
N VAL A 80 -7.53 -11.25 -0.73
CA VAL A 80 -8.60 -11.89 -1.51
C VAL A 80 -9.44 -12.81 -0.63
N GLU A 81 -8.83 -13.49 0.34
CA GLU A 81 -9.54 -14.35 1.27
C GLU A 81 -10.51 -13.54 2.16
N GLU A 82 -10.05 -12.42 2.70
CA GLU A 82 -10.87 -11.48 3.47
C GLU A 82 -12.02 -10.95 2.63
N LEU A 83 -11.75 -10.50 1.40
CA LEU A 83 -12.80 -10.04 0.47
C LEU A 83 -13.87 -11.12 0.24
N ASN A 84 -13.47 -12.34 -0.02
CA ASN A 84 -14.40 -13.44 -0.22
C ASN A 84 -15.27 -13.73 1.05
N ASN A 85 -14.69 -13.57 2.23
CA ASN A 85 -15.44 -13.77 3.48
C ASN A 85 -16.44 -12.62 3.70
N GLU A 86 -16.06 -11.39 3.44
CA GLU A 86 -16.95 -10.23 3.53
C GLU A 86 -18.07 -10.27 2.47
N ILE A 87 -17.79 -10.78 1.25
CA ILE A 87 -18.82 -11.03 0.23
C ILE A 87 -19.87 -12.05 0.72
N LYS A 88 -19.44 -13.14 1.37
CA LYS A 88 -20.35 -14.13 1.93
C LYS A 88 -21.20 -13.53 3.06
N LYS A 89 -20.57 -12.80 3.98
CA LYS A 89 -21.24 -12.08 5.07
C LYS A 89 -22.30 -11.11 4.51
N ALA A 90 -21.97 -10.37 3.45
CA ALA A 90 -22.93 -9.47 2.79
C ALA A 90 -24.14 -10.24 2.19
N ALA A 91 -23.91 -11.38 1.56
CA ALA A 91 -24.99 -12.20 1.02
C ALA A 91 -25.92 -12.77 2.12
N GLU A 92 -25.37 -13.13 3.28
CA GLU A 92 -26.15 -13.59 4.42
C GLU A 92 -27.01 -12.50 5.05
N VAL A 93 -26.47 -11.29 5.17
CA VAL A 93 -27.15 -10.16 5.86
C VAL A 93 -28.07 -9.38 4.93
N LEU A 94 -27.62 -9.08 3.71
CA LEU A 94 -28.36 -8.26 2.75
C LEU A 94 -29.26 -9.07 1.80
N GLY A 95 -29.09 -10.39 1.78
CA GLY A 95 -29.84 -11.31 0.94
C GLY A 95 -28.98 -12.00 -0.12
N GLY A 96 -29.31 -13.25 -0.44
CA GLY A 96 -28.53 -14.14 -1.31
C GLY A 96 -28.31 -13.67 -2.77
N GLU A 97 -29.03 -12.66 -3.21
CA GLU A 97 -28.82 -12.04 -4.53
C GLU A 97 -27.72 -10.96 -4.53
N THR A 98 -27.29 -10.52 -3.34
CA THR A 98 -26.17 -9.57 -3.19
C THR A 98 -24.91 -10.20 -3.73
N ASN A 99 -24.21 -9.49 -4.63
CA ASN A 99 -22.99 -9.95 -5.31
C ASN A 99 -23.18 -11.19 -6.22
N LYS A 100 -24.39 -11.48 -6.69
CA LYS A 100 -24.68 -12.63 -7.56
C LYS A 100 -23.75 -12.72 -8.78
N HIS A 101 -23.27 -11.59 -9.27
CA HIS A 101 -22.45 -11.47 -10.46
C HIS A 101 -21.03 -10.97 -10.18
N TYR A 102 -20.55 -11.12 -8.95
CA TYR A 102 -19.21 -10.64 -8.58
C TYR A 102 -18.05 -11.42 -9.22
N LEU A 103 -18.33 -12.60 -9.79
CA LEU A 103 -17.36 -13.37 -10.55
C LEU A 103 -17.48 -13.05 -12.04
N HIS A 104 -16.45 -12.47 -12.62
CA HIS A 104 -16.34 -12.30 -14.06
C HIS A 104 -15.75 -13.58 -14.67
N GLU A 105 -16.50 -14.21 -15.60
CA GLU A 105 -16.12 -15.51 -16.19
C GLU A 105 -15.77 -16.61 -15.15
N GLY A 106 -16.40 -16.56 -13.98
CA GLY A 106 -16.14 -17.51 -12.89
C GLY A 106 -14.93 -17.18 -12.02
N ILE A 107 -14.26 -16.05 -12.26
CA ILE A 107 -13.07 -15.60 -11.53
C ILE A 107 -13.37 -14.27 -10.85
N LEU A 108 -12.85 -14.09 -9.63
CA LEU A 108 -12.87 -12.80 -8.95
C LEU A 108 -11.90 -11.83 -9.67
N ASP A 109 -12.47 -10.92 -10.42
CA ASP A 109 -11.71 -9.88 -11.11
C ASP A 109 -11.67 -8.60 -10.27
N LEU A 110 -10.47 -8.22 -9.82
CA LEU A 110 -10.25 -7.04 -8.99
C LEU A 110 -10.07 -5.74 -9.79
N HIS A 111 -10.15 -5.80 -11.12
CA HIS A 111 -10.11 -4.61 -11.96
C HIS A 111 -11.46 -3.88 -12.01
N LYS A 112 -11.42 -2.59 -12.33
CA LYS A 112 -12.63 -1.87 -12.71
C LYS A 112 -13.11 -2.35 -14.10
N PRO A 113 -14.43 -2.42 -14.34
CA PRO A 113 -15.51 -2.03 -13.43
C PRO A 113 -15.94 -3.12 -12.42
N TYR A 114 -15.44 -4.34 -12.53
CA TYR A 114 -15.97 -5.53 -11.83
C TYR A 114 -15.91 -5.39 -10.31
N VAL A 115 -14.78 -4.94 -9.76
CA VAL A 115 -14.60 -4.74 -8.31
C VAL A 115 -15.56 -3.68 -7.74
N ASP A 116 -16.00 -2.72 -8.56
CA ASP A 116 -16.93 -1.66 -8.16
C ASP A 116 -18.37 -2.17 -7.97
N GLU A 117 -18.69 -3.34 -8.54
CA GLU A 117 -20.01 -3.99 -8.39
C GLU A 117 -20.15 -4.72 -7.05
N ILE A 118 -19.04 -5.00 -6.38
CA ILE A 118 -19.03 -5.71 -5.09
C ILE A 118 -19.61 -4.81 -3.99
N THR A 119 -20.62 -5.34 -3.30
CA THR A 119 -21.24 -4.73 -2.12
C THR A 119 -20.85 -5.51 -0.90
N LEU A 120 -20.30 -4.86 0.10
CA LEU A 120 -20.04 -5.44 1.41
C LEU A 120 -21.09 -4.99 2.43
N VAL A 121 -20.99 -5.47 3.66
CA VAL A 121 -21.90 -5.08 4.76
C VAL A 121 -21.10 -4.61 5.95
N SER A 122 -21.52 -3.49 6.53
CA SER A 122 -20.91 -2.93 7.74
C SER A 122 -21.31 -3.72 8.99
N ASP A 123 -20.68 -3.42 10.10
CA ASP A 123 -21.03 -4.04 11.38
C ASP A 123 -22.44 -3.66 11.87
N SER A 124 -22.93 -2.50 11.47
CA SER A 124 -24.32 -2.08 11.72
C SER A 124 -25.35 -2.70 10.74
N GLY A 125 -24.91 -3.51 9.77
CA GLY A 125 -25.76 -4.14 8.76
C GLY A 125 -26.11 -3.27 7.56
N LYS A 126 -25.45 -2.12 7.38
CA LYS A 126 -25.65 -1.23 6.24
C LYS A 126 -24.84 -1.69 5.02
N PRO A 127 -25.36 -1.55 3.79
CA PRO A 127 -24.59 -1.85 2.59
C PRO A 127 -23.42 -0.87 2.42
N MET A 128 -22.28 -1.39 1.98
CA MET A 128 -21.07 -0.63 1.72
C MET A 128 -20.67 -0.75 0.26
N LYS A 129 -20.22 0.35 -0.32
CA LYS A 129 -19.70 0.43 -1.70
C LYS A 129 -18.23 0.81 -1.70
N ARG A 130 -17.49 0.27 -2.66
CA ARG A 130 -16.09 0.61 -2.83
C ARG A 130 -15.95 2.10 -3.19
N VAL A 131 -14.95 2.77 -2.62
CA VAL A 131 -14.59 4.13 -3.02
C VAL A 131 -14.09 4.13 -4.47
N ALA A 132 -14.46 5.14 -5.27
CA ALA A 132 -14.19 5.15 -6.71
C ALA A 132 -12.70 5.31 -7.06
N ASP A 133 -11.89 5.75 -6.12
CA ASP A 133 -10.49 6.07 -6.32
C ASP A 133 -9.61 4.85 -6.59
N LEU A 134 -8.46 5.14 -7.20
CA LEU A 134 -7.36 4.22 -7.44
C LEU A 134 -6.18 4.55 -6.52
N ILE A 135 -5.27 3.61 -6.38
CA ILE A 135 -3.98 3.80 -5.71
C ILE A 135 -3.03 4.56 -6.64
N ASP A 136 -2.20 5.42 -6.07
CA ASP A 136 -1.08 6.04 -6.76
C ASP A 136 -0.13 4.98 -7.31
N VAL A 137 0.19 5.04 -8.59
CA VAL A 137 1.11 4.11 -9.27
C VAL A 137 2.50 4.05 -8.61
N TRP A 138 2.88 5.09 -7.88
CA TRP A 138 4.12 5.09 -7.09
C TRP A 138 4.06 4.14 -5.90
N PHE A 139 2.88 3.82 -5.41
CA PHE A 139 2.70 2.75 -4.43
C PHE A 139 2.99 1.38 -5.05
N ASP A 140 2.46 1.11 -6.25
CA ASP A 140 2.72 -0.14 -6.96
C ASP A 140 4.22 -0.35 -7.18
N SER A 141 4.92 0.67 -7.67
CA SER A 141 6.38 0.59 -7.87
C SER A 141 7.16 0.50 -6.57
N GLY A 142 6.73 1.16 -5.50
CA GLY A 142 7.32 1.05 -4.16
C GLY A 142 7.07 -0.30 -3.49
N ALA A 143 5.97 -0.97 -3.85
CA ALA A 143 5.63 -2.30 -3.35
C ALA A 143 6.38 -3.44 -4.06
N MET A 144 7.11 -3.15 -5.15
CA MET A 144 7.78 -4.15 -5.97
C MET A 144 8.64 -5.16 -5.17
N PRO A 145 9.41 -4.76 -4.14
CA PRO A 145 10.21 -5.72 -3.37
C PRO A 145 9.39 -6.83 -2.70
N TYR A 146 8.13 -6.55 -2.39
CA TYR A 146 7.18 -7.50 -1.81
C TYR A 146 6.38 -8.22 -2.90
N ALA A 147 5.82 -7.45 -3.81
CA ALA A 147 4.90 -7.93 -4.84
C ALA A 147 5.54 -8.94 -5.80
N GLN A 148 6.82 -8.78 -6.16
CA GLN A 148 7.52 -9.72 -7.04
C GLN A 148 7.59 -11.15 -6.48
N TRP A 149 7.50 -11.31 -5.17
CA TRP A 149 7.50 -12.60 -4.48
C TRP A 149 6.12 -13.03 -4.02
N HIS A 150 5.10 -12.21 -4.24
CA HIS A 150 3.76 -12.37 -3.68
C HIS A 150 3.80 -12.48 -2.14
N PHE A 151 4.78 -11.80 -1.51
CA PHE A 151 4.88 -11.73 -0.05
C PHE A 151 3.75 -10.86 0.53
N PRO A 152 3.11 -11.24 1.63
CA PRO A 152 3.47 -12.32 2.59
C PRO A 152 2.79 -13.69 2.33
N PHE A 153 2.07 -13.86 1.23
CA PHE A 153 1.25 -15.04 0.96
C PHE A 153 2.08 -16.22 0.44
N GLU A 154 3.08 -15.94 -0.40
CA GLU A 154 3.94 -16.92 -1.04
C GLU A 154 5.41 -16.53 -0.91
N ASN A 155 6.32 -17.46 -1.26
CA ASN A 155 7.76 -17.26 -1.42
C ASN A 155 8.46 -16.54 -0.24
N VAL A 156 7.97 -16.73 0.98
CA VAL A 156 8.46 -16.04 2.19
C VAL A 156 9.96 -16.27 2.41
N GLU A 157 10.46 -17.49 2.17
CA GLU A 157 11.90 -17.81 2.31
C GLU A 157 12.76 -17.10 1.26
N THR A 158 12.26 -17.00 0.02
CA THR A 158 12.95 -16.30 -1.06
C THR A 158 12.99 -14.80 -0.77
N PHE A 159 11.87 -14.24 -0.31
CA PHE A 159 11.82 -12.85 0.15
C PHE A 159 12.84 -12.60 1.27
N ALA A 160 12.88 -13.43 2.32
CA ALA A 160 13.80 -13.26 3.44
C ALA A 160 15.28 -13.26 3.04
N LYS A 161 15.62 -13.96 1.95
CA LYS A 161 16.99 -14.01 1.40
C LYS A 161 17.32 -12.85 0.46
N SER A 162 16.29 -12.25 -0.16
CA SER A 162 16.46 -11.27 -1.23
C SER A 162 16.14 -9.84 -0.79
N TYR A 163 15.54 -9.66 0.37
CA TYR A 163 15.15 -8.35 0.87
C TYR A 163 15.97 -7.95 2.10
N PRO A 164 16.50 -6.70 2.13
CA PRO A 164 16.47 -5.72 1.06
C PRO A 164 17.47 -6.03 -0.05
N ALA A 165 17.33 -5.35 -1.18
CA ALA A 165 18.34 -5.41 -2.23
C ALA A 165 19.66 -4.80 -1.75
N ASP A 166 20.78 -5.41 -2.19
CA ASP A 166 22.12 -4.93 -1.86
C ASP A 166 22.52 -3.66 -2.61
N PHE A 167 21.90 -3.41 -3.76
CA PHE A 167 22.27 -2.33 -4.64
C PHE A 167 21.10 -1.87 -5.52
N ILE A 168 21.00 -0.56 -5.73
CA ILE A 168 20.09 0.08 -6.68
C ILE A 168 20.80 1.24 -7.36
N ALA A 169 20.59 1.42 -8.67
CA ALA A 169 21.19 2.52 -9.44
C ALA A 169 20.14 3.20 -10.32
N GLU A 170 19.86 4.44 -10.02
CA GLU A 170 18.95 5.31 -10.75
C GLU A 170 19.42 6.76 -10.70
N GLY A 171 18.75 7.64 -11.46
CA GLY A 171 18.99 9.08 -11.41
C GLY A 171 18.63 9.71 -10.07
N VAL A 172 19.25 10.83 -9.76
CA VAL A 172 19.05 11.58 -8.50
C VAL A 172 17.60 12.10 -8.34
N ASP A 173 16.87 12.24 -9.43
CA ASP A 173 15.45 12.60 -9.44
C ASP A 173 14.60 11.57 -8.70
N GLN A 174 15.01 10.29 -8.65
CA GLN A 174 14.31 9.21 -7.96
C GLN A 174 14.28 9.36 -6.42
N THR A 175 15.05 10.26 -5.86
CA THR A 175 14.90 10.71 -4.46
C THR A 175 13.54 11.35 -4.18
N ARG A 176 12.82 11.79 -5.21
CA ARG A 176 11.45 12.32 -5.18
C ARG A 176 10.45 11.42 -5.93
N GLY A 177 10.83 10.19 -6.19
CA GLY A 177 10.04 9.19 -6.89
C GLY A 177 10.26 7.83 -6.25
N TRP A 178 10.79 6.87 -7.01
CA TRP A 178 10.89 5.47 -6.61
C TRP A 178 11.70 5.25 -5.32
N PHE A 179 12.84 5.91 -5.15
CA PHE A 179 13.62 5.76 -3.89
C PHE A 179 12.81 6.17 -2.66
N TYR A 180 12.04 7.26 -2.77
CA TYR A 180 11.17 7.68 -1.67
C TYR A 180 10.10 6.63 -1.37
N THR A 181 9.42 6.11 -2.37
CA THR A 181 8.32 5.15 -2.15
C THR A 181 8.82 3.80 -1.64
N LEU A 182 9.97 3.30 -2.13
CA LEU A 182 10.65 2.14 -1.56
C LEU A 182 10.97 2.34 -0.08
N HIS A 183 11.56 3.48 0.26
CA HIS A 183 11.97 3.81 1.62
C HIS A 183 10.77 4.01 2.55
N ALA A 184 9.71 4.66 2.07
CA ALA A 184 8.47 4.87 2.82
C ALA A 184 7.77 3.54 3.13
N LEU A 185 7.55 2.68 2.13
CA LEU A 185 6.91 1.37 2.33
C LEU A 185 7.78 0.46 3.19
N GLY A 186 9.10 0.41 2.99
CA GLY A 186 10.01 -0.35 3.83
C GLY A 186 9.97 0.09 5.30
N SER A 187 9.79 1.39 5.54
CA SER A 187 9.69 1.92 6.90
C SER A 187 8.32 1.67 7.54
N LEU A 188 7.24 1.76 6.76
CA LEU A 188 5.87 1.54 7.24
C LEU A 188 5.60 0.06 7.54
N LEU A 189 6.06 -0.84 6.68
CA LEU A 189 5.77 -2.28 6.76
C LEU A 189 6.75 -3.05 7.64
N LYS A 190 7.75 -2.39 8.22
CA LYS A 190 8.85 -3.04 8.97
C LYS A 190 8.34 -4.06 10.00
N GLU A 191 7.46 -3.64 10.91
CA GLU A 191 6.95 -4.48 11.98
C GLU A 191 6.16 -5.67 11.44
N SER A 192 5.27 -5.45 10.48
CA SER A 192 4.47 -6.50 9.85
C SER A 192 5.34 -7.53 9.12
N VAL A 193 6.40 -7.07 8.45
CA VAL A 193 7.38 -7.95 7.79
C VAL A 193 8.14 -8.78 8.81
N GLU A 194 8.65 -8.17 9.89
CA GLU A 194 9.36 -8.88 10.95
C GLU A 194 8.49 -9.93 11.64
N GLU A 195 7.24 -9.59 11.94
CA GLU A 195 6.27 -10.51 12.53
C GLU A 195 6.02 -11.71 11.62
N LYS A 196 5.75 -11.45 10.33
CA LYS A 196 5.50 -12.51 9.35
C LYS A 196 6.68 -13.45 9.16
N LEU A 197 7.88 -12.93 9.15
CA LEU A 197 9.09 -13.75 9.04
C LEU A 197 9.32 -14.55 10.32
N LYS A 198 9.09 -13.95 11.49
CA LYS A 198 9.21 -14.62 12.78
C LYS A 198 8.25 -15.80 12.91
N GLU A 199 7.01 -15.68 12.42
CA GLU A 199 6.04 -16.78 12.36
C GLU A 199 6.59 -18.00 11.60
N LYS A 200 7.47 -17.79 10.63
CA LYS A 200 8.14 -18.83 9.83
C LYS A 200 9.51 -19.25 10.38
N GLY A 201 9.92 -18.72 11.54
CA GLY A 201 11.26 -18.98 12.10
C GLY A 201 12.39 -18.34 11.29
N LEU A 202 12.05 -17.35 10.46
CA LEU A 202 12.99 -16.63 9.58
C LEU A 202 13.34 -15.27 10.19
N THR A 203 14.50 -14.76 9.82
CA THR A 203 14.92 -13.39 10.15
C THR A 203 15.45 -12.73 8.88
N THR A 204 15.14 -11.44 8.67
CA THR A 204 15.85 -10.67 7.66
C THR A 204 17.17 -10.15 8.23
N GLN A 205 18.17 -10.03 7.37
CA GLN A 205 19.42 -9.33 7.72
C GLN A 205 19.21 -7.82 7.91
N VAL A 206 18.09 -7.29 7.44
CA VAL A 206 17.78 -5.88 7.28
C VAL A 206 17.63 -5.09 8.54
N PHE A 207 17.10 -5.72 9.56
CA PHE A 207 16.70 -4.96 10.75
C PHE A 207 17.75 -5.00 11.84
N ASN A 208 18.89 -5.60 11.56
CA ASN A 208 20.06 -5.55 12.44
C ASN A 208 20.86 -4.26 12.15
N LEU A 209 20.29 -3.10 12.49
CA LEU A 209 20.90 -1.77 12.36
C LEU A 209 22.27 -1.60 13.06
N LYS A 210 22.83 -2.68 13.60
CA LYS A 210 24.09 -2.67 14.35
C LYS A 210 25.33 -3.05 13.53
N LYS A 211 25.22 -3.26 12.21
CA LYS A 211 26.35 -3.84 11.45
C LYS A 211 26.69 -3.21 10.10
N TYR A 212 26.35 -1.93 9.84
CA TYR A 212 26.91 -1.29 8.64
C TYR A 212 27.37 0.13 8.95
#